data_f48b7fa7c653298e1079e5753749ce42
#
_entry.id   f48b7fa7c653298e1079e5753749ce42
#
_cell.length_a   1.000
_cell.length_b   1.000
_cell.length_c   1.000
_cell.angle_alpha   90.00
_cell.angle_beta   90.00
_cell.angle_gamma   90.00
#
_symmetry.space_group_name_H-M   'P 1'
#
loop_
_entity.id
_entity.type
_entity.pdbx_description
1 polymer ?
#
loop_
_entity_poly.entity_id
_entity_poly.type
_entity_poly.pdbx_seq_one_letter_code
_entity_poly.pdbx_strand_id
1 'polypeptide(L)'
;NEIIIENASLKEFLMDLIKNLGRGEVSTVSAITKRIYQVYRYLTNFNFPGKSRKNIEHHYDIGGARGEKLYDIFLDTKHRLYSCAYWKEGTKTLEEAQQNKIDHIVKKLDIKEGQKILEVGCGWGGMAFEIAKQKKCEVTGISLSKNQIKYCQEKAKQLGLDNQVKFELIDYREAKGHYDRIYSVGMFEHVGKKFYNIFFKSINNLLKDDGLFLLHT
;
A
#
# COMPACT_ATOMS: atom_id res chain seq x y z
N ASN A 1 -20.66 -17.07 -11.65
CA ASN A 1 -20.87 -16.60 -13.03
C ASN A 1 -19.50 -16.58 -13.68
N GLU A 2 -19.31 -17.37 -14.72
CA GLU A 2 -18.09 -17.42 -15.52
C GLU A 2 -18.31 -16.62 -16.81
N ILE A 3 -17.30 -15.92 -17.29
CA ILE A 3 -17.30 -15.28 -18.60
C ILE A 3 -16.56 -16.22 -19.54
N ILE A 4 -17.24 -16.70 -20.57
CA ILE A 4 -16.66 -17.52 -21.63
C ILE A 4 -16.40 -16.61 -22.82
N ILE A 5 -15.16 -16.58 -23.31
CA ILE A 5 -14.76 -15.81 -24.49
C ILE A 5 -14.62 -16.80 -25.65
N GLU A 6 -15.47 -16.65 -26.65
CA GLU A 6 -15.45 -17.48 -27.87
C GLU A 6 -14.91 -16.65 -29.05
N ASN A 7 -14.07 -17.27 -29.87
CA ASN A 7 -13.53 -16.68 -31.12
C ASN A 7 -12.70 -15.41 -30.95
N ALA A 8 -12.20 -15.12 -29.73
CA ALA A 8 -11.30 -13.99 -29.47
C ALA A 8 -10.34 -14.33 -28.34
N SER A 9 -9.17 -13.70 -28.32
CA SER A 9 -8.29 -13.74 -27.16
C SER A 9 -8.79 -12.82 -26.05
N LEU A 10 -8.40 -13.09 -24.81
CA LEU A 10 -8.69 -12.19 -23.68
C LEU A 10 -8.23 -10.74 -23.95
N LYS A 11 -7.10 -10.57 -24.64
CA LYS A 11 -6.57 -9.26 -25.04
C LYS A 11 -7.51 -8.53 -25.99
N GLU A 12 -7.99 -9.19 -27.03
CA GLU A 12 -8.93 -8.61 -28.01
C GLU A 12 -10.23 -8.23 -27.32
N PHE A 13 -10.80 -9.12 -26.51
CA PHE A 13 -11.99 -8.84 -25.72
C PHE A 13 -11.82 -7.60 -24.82
N LEU A 14 -10.71 -7.50 -24.09
CA LEU A 14 -10.44 -6.33 -23.23
C LEU A 14 -10.23 -5.05 -24.03
N MET A 15 -9.55 -5.12 -25.19
CA MET A 15 -9.37 -3.95 -26.06
C MET A 15 -10.68 -3.45 -26.62
N ASP A 16 -11.58 -4.33 -27.03
CA ASP A 16 -12.90 -3.96 -27.52
C ASP A 16 -13.80 -3.43 -26.41
N LEU A 17 -13.73 -4.01 -25.22
CA LEU A 17 -14.43 -3.49 -24.05
C LEU A 17 -13.98 -2.05 -23.72
N ILE A 18 -12.68 -1.78 -23.69
CA ILE A 18 -12.13 -0.44 -23.43
C ILE A 18 -12.53 0.56 -24.51
N LYS A 19 -12.46 0.17 -25.81
CA LYS A 19 -12.89 1.03 -26.92
C LYS A 19 -14.36 1.40 -26.82
N ASN A 20 -15.22 0.45 -26.44
CA ASN A 20 -16.65 0.68 -26.33
C ASN A 20 -17.02 1.47 -25.06
N LEU A 21 -16.31 1.28 -23.94
CA LEU A 21 -16.48 2.10 -22.74
C LEU A 21 -16.09 3.57 -22.97
N GLY A 22 -15.09 3.83 -23.84
CA GLY A 22 -14.67 5.19 -24.20
C GLY A 22 -15.56 5.90 -25.24
N ARG A 23 -16.36 5.16 -26.01
CA ARG A 23 -17.23 5.68 -27.10
C ARG A 23 -18.70 5.82 -26.70
N GLY A 24 -19.07 5.48 -25.46
CA GLY A 24 -20.45 5.49 -25.05
C GLY A 24 -21.07 6.87 -25.15
N GLU A 25 -21.95 7.09 -26.13
CA GLU A 25 -23.00 8.08 -26.07
C GLU A 25 -23.80 7.79 -24.79
N VAL A 26 -23.47 8.55 -23.73
CA VAL A 26 -24.17 8.42 -22.47
C VAL A 26 -25.57 8.94 -22.69
N SER A 27 -26.55 8.04 -22.87
CA SER A 27 -27.97 8.45 -22.92
C SER A 27 -28.26 9.32 -21.69
N THR A 28 -29.17 10.26 -21.82
CA THR A 28 -29.54 11.21 -20.73
C THR A 28 -29.94 10.44 -19.45
N VAL A 29 -30.59 9.29 -19.61
CA VAL A 29 -30.96 8.36 -18.52
C VAL A 29 -29.71 7.78 -17.82
N SER A 30 -28.69 7.40 -18.61
CA SER A 30 -27.40 6.92 -18.09
C SER A 30 -26.64 8.01 -17.36
N ALA A 31 -26.73 9.27 -17.79
CA ALA A 31 -26.12 10.42 -17.10
C ALA A 31 -26.78 10.69 -15.74
N ILE A 32 -28.10 10.62 -15.68
CA ILE A 32 -28.87 10.82 -14.45
C ILE A 32 -28.61 9.69 -13.46
N THR A 33 -28.68 8.44 -13.90
CA THR A 33 -28.38 7.26 -13.04
C THR A 33 -26.94 7.27 -12.55
N LYS A 34 -25.96 7.67 -13.39
CA LYS A 34 -24.57 7.84 -12.99
C LYS A 34 -24.41 8.92 -11.93
N ARG A 35 -25.15 10.03 -12.04
CA ARG A 35 -25.12 11.13 -11.07
C ARG A 35 -25.78 10.75 -9.74
N ILE A 36 -26.91 10.06 -9.78
CA ILE A 36 -27.57 9.50 -8.59
C ILE A 36 -26.64 8.49 -7.91
N TYR A 37 -26.01 7.60 -8.67
CA TYR A 37 -25.05 6.62 -8.13
C TYR A 37 -23.81 7.30 -7.53
N GLN A 38 -23.31 8.38 -8.13
CA GLN A 38 -22.22 9.17 -7.57
C GLN A 38 -22.61 9.82 -6.23
N VAL A 39 -23.81 10.40 -6.15
CA VAL A 39 -24.35 10.99 -4.91
C VAL A 39 -24.56 9.88 -3.85
N TYR A 40 -25.16 8.76 -4.21
CA TYR A 40 -25.29 7.61 -3.33
C TYR A 40 -23.96 7.11 -2.81
N ARG A 41 -22.97 6.92 -3.70
CA ARG A 41 -21.59 6.55 -3.29
C ARG A 41 -20.95 7.63 -2.42
N TYR A 42 -21.20 8.89 -2.72
CA TYR A 42 -20.70 9.98 -1.88
C TYR A 42 -21.30 9.91 -0.46
N LEU A 43 -22.58 9.62 -0.32
CA LEU A 43 -23.26 9.52 0.98
C LEU A 43 -22.92 8.22 1.74
N THR A 44 -22.66 7.13 1.03
CA THR A 44 -22.46 5.80 1.64
C THR A 44 -20.99 5.41 1.84
N ASN A 45 -20.04 6.05 1.12
CA ASN A 45 -18.61 5.75 1.20
C ASN A 45 -17.95 6.47 2.39
N PHE A 46 -18.32 6.05 3.60
CA PHE A 46 -17.60 6.43 4.81
C PHE A 46 -16.62 5.33 5.20
N ASN A 47 -15.33 5.68 5.16
CA ASN A 47 -14.23 4.79 5.53
C ASN A 47 -13.81 5.05 6.98
N PHE A 48 -14.75 4.82 7.93
CA PHE A 48 -14.44 4.88 9.35
C PHE A 48 -13.43 3.78 9.74
N PRO A 49 -12.64 3.96 10.82
CA PRO A 49 -11.58 3.01 11.22
C PRO A 49 -12.04 1.56 11.26
N GLY A 50 -13.22 1.26 11.82
CA GLY A 50 -13.77 -0.09 11.88
C GLY A 50 -14.12 -0.69 10.51
N LYS A 51 -14.59 0.14 9.56
CA LYS A 51 -14.90 -0.29 8.19
C LYS A 51 -13.62 -0.47 7.37
N SER A 52 -12.64 0.42 7.56
CA SER A 52 -11.31 0.29 6.95
C SER A 52 -10.65 -1.02 7.33
N ARG A 53 -10.69 -1.39 8.61
CA ARG A 53 -10.15 -2.65 9.11
C ARG A 53 -10.80 -3.86 8.44
N LYS A 54 -12.14 -3.93 8.37
CA LYS A 54 -12.86 -5.02 7.71
C LYS A 54 -12.53 -5.14 6.21
N ASN A 55 -12.43 -4.01 5.51
CA ASN A 55 -12.11 -4.00 4.08
C ASN A 55 -10.69 -4.52 3.81
N ILE A 56 -9.73 -4.13 4.66
CA ILE A 56 -8.33 -4.54 4.53
C ILE A 56 -8.18 -6.01 4.94
N GLU A 57 -8.79 -6.45 6.04
CA GLU A 57 -8.84 -7.86 6.41
C GLU A 57 -9.38 -8.70 5.25
N HIS A 58 -10.50 -8.32 4.66
CA HIS A 58 -11.08 -9.05 3.52
C HIS A 58 -10.14 -9.11 2.30
N HIS A 59 -9.42 -8.02 2.00
CA HIS A 59 -8.52 -7.96 0.84
C HIS A 59 -7.25 -8.81 1.02
N TYR A 60 -6.64 -8.77 2.21
CA TYR A 60 -5.38 -9.47 2.47
C TYR A 60 -5.56 -10.86 3.10
N ASP A 61 -6.75 -11.19 3.59
CA ASP A 61 -7.11 -12.51 4.09
C ASP A 61 -7.76 -13.40 3.02
N ILE A 62 -7.82 -12.94 1.76
CA ILE A 62 -8.26 -13.74 0.61
C ILE A 62 -7.35 -14.98 0.51
N GLY A 63 -7.94 -16.15 0.79
CA GLY A 63 -7.21 -17.42 0.85
C GLY A 63 -7.03 -18.00 2.26
N GLY A 64 -7.53 -17.35 3.31
CA GLY A 64 -7.45 -17.80 4.71
C GLY A 64 -6.00 -18.06 5.14
N ALA A 65 -5.75 -19.15 5.88
CA ALA A 65 -4.40 -19.59 6.26
C ALA A 65 -3.47 -19.90 5.05
N ARG A 66 -4.00 -19.93 3.83
CA ARG A 66 -3.26 -20.10 2.56
C ARG A 66 -2.97 -18.75 1.87
N GLY A 67 -3.49 -17.63 2.36
CA GLY A 67 -3.29 -16.31 1.76
C GLY A 67 -1.83 -15.91 1.69
N GLU A 68 -1.03 -16.29 2.68
CA GLU A 68 0.42 -16.07 2.64
C GLU A 68 1.08 -16.75 1.42
N LYS A 69 0.65 -17.98 1.09
CA LYS A 69 1.17 -18.72 -0.06
C LYS A 69 0.77 -18.12 -1.41
N LEU A 70 -0.37 -17.41 -1.49
CA LEU A 70 -0.78 -16.75 -2.72
C LEU A 70 0.20 -15.62 -3.07
N TYR A 71 0.60 -14.82 -2.09
CA TYR A 71 1.56 -13.74 -2.29
C TYR A 71 2.96 -14.23 -2.65
N ASP A 72 3.36 -15.42 -2.20
CA ASP A 72 4.64 -16.04 -2.55
C ASP A 72 4.74 -16.43 -4.04
N ILE A 73 3.60 -16.56 -4.75
CA ILE A 73 3.57 -16.95 -6.17
C ILE A 73 3.99 -15.80 -7.09
N PHE A 74 3.68 -14.55 -6.74
CA PHE A 74 3.85 -13.42 -7.66
C PHE A 74 4.63 -12.24 -7.10
N LEU A 75 4.87 -12.16 -5.78
CA LEU A 75 5.74 -11.14 -5.20
C LEU A 75 7.21 -11.54 -5.27
N ASP A 76 8.09 -10.54 -5.21
CA ASP A 76 9.51 -10.77 -5.08
C ASP A 76 9.83 -11.55 -3.80
N THR A 77 10.75 -12.50 -3.91
CA THR A 77 11.08 -13.43 -2.81
C THR A 77 11.89 -12.76 -1.70
N LYS A 78 12.62 -11.70 -2.03
CA LYS A 78 13.52 -11.01 -1.11
C LYS A 78 12.78 -10.04 -0.17
N HIS A 79 11.92 -9.19 -0.71
CA HIS A 79 11.27 -8.11 0.03
C HIS A 79 9.77 -8.30 0.20
N ARG A 80 9.15 -9.14 -0.64
CA ARG A 80 7.70 -9.40 -0.64
C ARG A 80 6.87 -8.13 -0.74
N LEU A 81 7.24 -7.24 -1.68
CA LEU A 81 6.59 -5.94 -1.85
C LEU A 81 5.41 -6.01 -2.80
N TYR A 82 4.22 -5.64 -2.32
CA TYR A 82 2.98 -5.59 -3.09
C TYR A 82 2.69 -4.17 -3.60
N SER A 83 3.68 -3.59 -4.29
CA SER A 83 3.59 -2.28 -4.92
C SER A 83 4.51 -2.23 -6.14
N CYS A 84 4.27 -1.29 -7.06
CA CYS A 84 5.05 -1.17 -8.30
C CYS A 84 6.55 -1.09 -8.02
N ALA A 85 7.32 -1.86 -8.77
CA ALA A 85 8.77 -1.86 -8.71
C ALA A 85 9.36 -0.74 -9.58
N TYR A 86 10.61 -0.35 -9.34
CA TYR A 86 11.32 0.65 -10.12
C TYR A 86 12.31 0.00 -11.08
N TRP A 87 11.89 -0.14 -12.33
CA TRP A 87 12.68 -0.72 -13.42
C TRP A 87 13.52 0.38 -14.07
N LYS A 88 14.75 0.52 -13.66
CA LYS A 88 15.73 1.38 -14.33
C LYS A 88 16.51 0.59 -15.38
N GLU A 89 17.21 1.28 -16.26
CA GLU A 89 18.05 0.65 -17.28
C GLU A 89 19.04 -0.35 -16.65
N GLY A 90 19.15 -1.52 -17.26
CA GLY A 90 19.98 -2.64 -16.78
C GLY A 90 19.36 -3.53 -15.72
N THR A 91 18.15 -3.23 -15.20
CA THR A 91 17.44 -4.10 -14.24
C THR A 91 16.95 -5.37 -14.91
N LYS A 92 17.24 -6.54 -14.35
CA LYS A 92 16.95 -7.85 -14.94
C LYS A 92 15.88 -8.64 -14.20
N THR A 93 15.75 -8.45 -12.89
CA THR A 93 14.85 -9.24 -12.04
C THR A 93 13.89 -8.36 -11.25
N LEU A 94 12.79 -8.95 -10.77
CA LEU A 94 11.84 -8.26 -9.91
C LEU A 94 12.49 -7.84 -8.58
N GLU A 95 13.34 -8.68 -8.03
CA GLU A 95 14.09 -8.41 -6.79
C GLU A 95 14.98 -7.17 -6.95
N GLU A 96 15.70 -7.06 -8.07
CA GLU A 96 16.51 -5.88 -8.38
C GLU A 96 15.64 -4.63 -8.54
N ALA A 97 14.51 -4.74 -9.23
CA ALA A 97 13.59 -3.63 -9.42
C ALA A 97 12.96 -3.15 -8.10
N GLN A 98 12.62 -4.07 -7.19
CA GLN A 98 12.14 -3.74 -5.86
C GLN A 98 13.23 -3.12 -4.99
N GLN A 99 14.46 -3.62 -5.06
CA GLN A 99 15.61 -3.01 -4.39
C GLN A 99 15.85 -1.58 -4.90
N ASN A 100 15.81 -1.37 -6.22
CA ASN A 100 15.94 -0.03 -6.82
C ASN A 100 14.87 0.94 -6.31
N LYS A 101 13.64 0.48 -6.09
CA LYS A 101 12.57 1.28 -5.49
C LYS A 101 12.91 1.68 -4.06
N ILE A 102 13.36 0.74 -3.23
CA ILE A 102 13.75 1.01 -1.84
C ILE A 102 14.87 2.05 -1.81
N ASP A 103 15.93 1.85 -2.59
CA ASP A 103 17.08 2.75 -2.65
C ASP A 103 16.67 4.15 -3.12
N HIS A 104 15.75 4.23 -4.07
CA HIS A 104 15.20 5.51 -4.56
C HIS A 104 14.42 6.26 -3.47
N ILE A 105 13.59 5.55 -2.69
CA ILE A 105 12.82 6.11 -1.58
C ILE A 105 13.76 6.56 -0.46
N VAL A 106 14.74 5.73 -0.08
CA VAL A 106 15.76 6.06 0.93
C VAL A 106 16.52 7.32 0.55
N LYS A 107 16.91 7.44 -0.73
CA LYS A 107 17.60 8.63 -1.25
C LYS A 107 16.72 9.88 -1.21
N LYS A 108 15.45 9.77 -1.61
CA LYS A 108 14.50 10.90 -1.59
C LYS A 108 14.19 11.39 -0.18
N LEU A 109 14.09 10.47 0.77
CA LEU A 109 13.84 10.81 2.18
C LEU A 109 15.09 11.27 2.91
N ASP A 110 16.28 11.17 2.30
CA ASP A 110 17.55 11.49 2.93
C ASP A 110 17.69 10.87 4.34
N ILE A 111 17.42 9.55 4.42
CA ILE A 111 17.42 8.83 5.68
C ILE A 111 18.85 8.74 6.23
N LYS A 112 19.01 9.13 7.50
CA LYS A 112 20.27 9.08 8.24
C LYS A 112 20.22 8.01 9.32
N GLU A 113 21.40 7.58 9.79
CA GLU A 113 21.57 6.68 10.93
C GLU A 113 20.90 7.27 12.19
N GLY A 114 20.25 6.42 12.98
CA GLY A 114 19.61 6.78 14.25
C GLY A 114 18.27 7.51 14.13
N GLN A 115 17.79 7.82 12.92
CA GLN A 115 16.49 8.46 12.74
C GLN A 115 15.32 7.53 13.06
N LYS A 116 14.19 8.12 13.47
CA LYS A 116 12.91 7.45 13.65
C LYS A 116 12.05 7.60 12.41
N ILE A 117 11.66 6.48 11.84
CA ILE A 117 10.93 6.37 10.58
C ILE A 117 9.55 5.76 10.81
N LEU A 118 8.52 6.30 10.18
CA LEU A 118 7.19 5.68 10.15
C LEU A 118 6.86 5.21 8.73
N GLU A 119 6.48 3.95 8.61
CA GLU A 119 5.88 3.39 7.40
C GLU A 119 4.37 3.24 7.56
N VAL A 120 3.60 4.00 6.78
CA VAL A 120 2.14 3.96 6.80
C VAL A 120 1.63 3.00 5.73
N GLY A 121 1.19 1.81 6.16
CA GLY A 121 0.84 0.71 5.28
C GLY A 121 2.03 -0.20 5.00
N CYS A 122 2.58 -0.82 6.05
CA CYS A 122 3.84 -1.58 5.97
C CYS A 122 3.78 -2.89 5.17
N GLY A 123 2.58 -3.33 4.76
CA GLY A 123 2.44 -4.59 4.04
C GLY A 123 3.13 -5.75 4.79
N TRP A 124 3.98 -6.50 4.08
CA TRP A 124 4.75 -7.62 4.64
C TRP A 124 6.10 -7.20 5.26
N GLY A 125 6.33 -5.89 5.44
CA GLY A 125 7.47 -5.34 6.17
C GLY A 125 8.79 -5.26 5.39
N GLY A 126 8.83 -5.71 4.15
CA GLY A 126 10.09 -5.83 3.39
C GLY A 126 10.86 -4.53 3.26
N MET A 127 10.17 -3.41 3.05
CA MET A 127 10.80 -2.09 2.96
C MET A 127 11.34 -1.65 4.32
N ALA A 128 10.57 -1.81 5.41
CA ALA A 128 11.02 -1.49 6.76
C ALA A 128 12.29 -2.26 7.16
N PHE A 129 12.32 -3.57 6.88
CA PHE A 129 13.50 -4.39 7.15
C PHE A 129 14.73 -3.93 6.40
N GLU A 130 14.57 -3.65 5.10
CA GLU A 130 15.69 -3.25 4.26
C GLU A 130 16.22 -1.86 4.66
N ILE A 131 15.33 -0.90 4.94
CA ILE A 131 15.71 0.46 5.40
C ILE A 131 16.44 0.38 6.74
N ALA A 132 15.94 -0.40 7.70
CA ALA A 132 16.57 -0.55 9.01
C ALA A 132 17.99 -1.13 8.89
N LYS A 133 18.17 -2.16 8.04
CA LYS A 133 19.49 -2.74 7.76
C LYS A 133 20.47 -1.75 7.12
N GLN A 134 20.01 -1.05 6.06
CA GLN A 134 20.87 -0.15 5.29
C GLN A 134 21.28 1.07 6.10
N LYS A 135 20.39 1.60 6.94
CA LYS A 135 20.55 2.92 7.58
C LYS A 135 20.75 2.87 9.09
N LYS A 136 20.66 1.69 9.70
CA LYS A 136 20.73 1.53 11.16
C LYS A 136 19.82 2.53 11.89
N CYS A 137 18.59 2.66 11.42
CA CYS A 137 17.54 3.53 11.95
C CYS A 137 16.42 2.72 12.62
N GLU A 138 15.57 3.40 13.38
CA GLU A 138 14.38 2.79 13.98
C GLU A 138 13.21 2.93 13.00
N VAL A 139 12.55 1.83 12.63
CA VAL A 139 11.39 1.87 11.74
C VAL A 139 10.17 1.33 12.47
N THR A 140 9.09 2.13 12.49
CA THR A 140 7.76 1.69 12.93
C THR A 140 6.88 1.49 11.72
N GLY A 141 6.45 0.25 11.47
CA GLY A 141 5.50 -0.07 10.40
C GLY A 141 4.09 -0.24 10.96
N ILE A 142 3.10 0.42 10.37
CA ILE A 142 1.71 0.28 10.78
C ILE A 142 0.85 -0.31 9.66
N SER A 143 -0.10 -1.17 10.03
CA SER A 143 -1.08 -1.77 9.12
C SER A 143 -2.37 -2.10 9.86
N LEU A 144 -3.47 -2.28 9.12
CA LEU A 144 -4.75 -2.78 9.66
C LEU A 144 -4.93 -4.28 9.46
N SER A 145 -3.99 -4.97 8.80
CA SER A 145 -4.02 -6.41 8.59
C SER A 145 -3.31 -7.14 9.73
N LYS A 146 -4.06 -7.94 10.50
CA LYS A 146 -3.51 -8.77 11.58
C LYS A 146 -2.49 -9.78 11.08
N ASN A 147 -2.75 -10.38 9.90
CA ASN A 147 -1.87 -11.39 9.32
C ASN A 147 -0.53 -10.78 8.91
N GLN A 148 -0.55 -9.58 8.29
CA GLN A 148 0.68 -8.86 7.94
C GLN A 148 1.48 -8.49 9.19
N ILE A 149 0.85 -7.93 10.21
CA ILE A 149 1.55 -7.53 11.44
C ILE A 149 2.15 -8.74 12.14
N LYS A 150 1.41 -9.83 12.28
CA LYS A 150 1.93 -11.08 12.87
C LYS A 150 3.15 -11.59 12.12
N TYR A 151 3.04 -11.71 10.79
CA TYR A 151 4.15 -12.10 9.94
C TYR A 151 5.38 -11.19 10.12
N CYS A 152 5.17 -9.87 10.11
CA CYS A 152 6.24 -8.90 10.25
C CYS A 152 6.95 -9.00 11.60
N GLN A 153 6.20 -9.19 12.69
CA GLN A 153 6.76 -9.36 14.04
C GLN A 153 7.58 -10.64 14.17
N GLU A 154 7.09 -11.76 13.60
CA GLU A 154 7.82 -13.03 13.59
C GLU A 154 9.08 -12.91 12.71
N LYS A 155 8.98 -12.26 11.57
CA LYS A 155 10.10 -12.05 10.64
C LYS A 155 11.16 -11.12 11.22
N ALA A 156 10.77 -10.07 11.95
CA ALA A 156 11.69 -9.18 12.66
C ALA A 156 12.60 -9.96 13.63
N LYS A 157 12.01 -10.85 14.43
CA LYS A 157 12.75 -11.73 15.35
C LYS A 157 13.69 -12.67 14.61
N GLN A 158 13.21 -13.32 13.53
CA GLN A 158 14.03 -14.22 12.70
C GLN A 158 15.26 -13.52 12.09
N LEU A 159 15.12 -12.22 11.77
CA LEU A 159 16.18 -11.40 11.20
C LEU A 159 17.07 -10.74 12.25
N GLY A 160 16.75 -10.84 13.55
CA GLY A 160 17.45 -10.13 14.63
C GLY A 160 17.28 -8.61 14.55
N LEU A 161 16.16 -8.14 14.01
CA LEU A 161 15.86 -6.71 13.80
C LEU A 161 14.77 -6.19 14.76
N ASP A 162 14.27 -7.00 15.66
CA ASP A 162 13.17 -6.67 16.57
C ASP A 162 13.48 -5.49 17.53
N ASN A 163 14.75 -5.16 17.71
CA ASN A 163 15.19 -3.94 18.41
C ASN A 163 15.15 -2.67 17.53
N GLN A 164 15.14 -2.82 16.20
CA GLN A 164 15.19 -1.70 15.24
C GLN A 164 13.87 -1.51 14.52
N VAL A 165 13.08 -2.58 14.33
CA VAL A 165 11.84 -2.53 13.57
C VAL A 165 10.67 -3.00 14.43
N LYS A 166 9.66 -2.13 14.57
CA LYS A 166 8.42 -2.41 15.29
C LYS A 166 7.25 -2.43 14.33
N PHE A 167 6.29 -3.34 14.55
CA PHE A 167 5.08 -3.42 13.73
C PHE A 167 3.85 -3.38 14.62
N GLU A 168 2.91 -2.47 14.29
CA GLU A 168 1.74 -2.18 15.10
C GLU A 168 0.45 -2.30 14.29
N LEU A 169 -0.54 -2.99 14.87
CA LEU A 169 -1.89 -3.09 14.32
C LEU A 169 -2.70 -1.84 14.69
N ILE A 170 -2.47 -0.74 13.97
CA ILE A 170 -3.07 0.55 14.28
C ILE A 170 -3.44 1.32 13.01
N ASP A 171 -4.50 2.12 13.09
CA ASP A 171 -4.86 3.07 12.03
C ASP A 171 -3.96 4.30 12.12
N TYR A 172 -3.55 4.86 10.97
CA TYR A 172 -2.70 6.05 10.92
C TYR A 172 -3.30 7.27 11.67
N ARG A 173 -4.65 7.30 11.81
CA ARG A 173 -5.37 8.34 12.57
C ARG A 173 -5.18 8.22 14.08
N GLU A 174 -4.78 7.06 14.56
CA GLU A 174 -4.57 6.73 15.97
C GLU A 174 -3.08 6.62 16.33
N ALA A 175 -2.20 6.65 15.32
CA ALA A 175 -0.76 6.58 15.50
C ALA A 175 -0.25 7.77 16.34
N LYS A 176 0.80 7.52 17.15
CA LYS A 176 1.38 8.50 18.05
C LYS A 176 2.90 8.55 17.88
N GLY A 177 3.50 9.63 18.35
CA GLY A 177 4.94 9.83 18.29
C GLY A 177 5.34 10.94 17.33
N HIS A 178 6.65 11.18 17.22
CA HIS A 178 7.23 12.14 16.28
C HIS A 178 8.36 11.46 15.52
N TYR A 179 8.30 11.54 14.20
CA TYR A 179 9.20 10.84 13.28
C TYR A 179 10.01 11.82 12.44
N ASP A 180 11.27 11.46 12.19
CA ASP A 180 12.16 12.26 11.34
C ASP A 180 11.77 12.10 9.87
N ARG A 181 11.29 10.91 9.50
CA ARG A 181 10.86 10.57 8.14
C ARG A 181 9.59 9.75 8.19
N ILE A 182 8.67 10.03 7.28
CA ILE A 182 7.46 9.24 7.10
C ILE A 182 7.35 8.85 5.63
N TYR A 183 6.92 7.63 5.35
CA TYR A 183 6.57 7.25 3.99
C TYR A 183 5.32 6.36 3.93
N SER A 184 4.64 6.44 2.80
CA SER A 184 3.51 5.59 2.47
C SER A 184 3.57 5.20 1.00
N VAL A 185 3.50 3.90 0.71
CA VAL A 185 3.65 3.34 -0.65
C VAL A 185 2.50 2.39 -0.93
N GLY A 186 1.66 2.73 -1.92
CA GLY A 186 0.53 1.89 -2.33
C GLY A 186 -0.58 1.73 -1.28
N MET A 187 -0.70 2.66 -0.32
CA MET A 187 -1.74 2.65 0.70
C MET A 187 -2.76 3.79 0.52
N PHE A 188 -2.32 4.93 -0.01
CA PHE A 188 -3.16 6.14 -0.11
C PHE A 188 -4.39 5.93 -1.00
N GLU A 189 -4.32 5.02 -1.96
CA GLU A 189 -5.43 4.56 -2.81
C GLU A 189 -6.63 4.05 -1.98
N HIS A 190 -6.37 3.54 -0.78
CA HIS A 190 -7.39 3.02 0.14
C HIS A 190 -7.97 4.08 1.09
N VAL A 191 -7.38 5.28 1.15
CA VAL A 191 -7.81 6.35 2.06
C VAL A 191 -9.18 6.92 1.64
N GLY A 192 -9.38 7.15 0.32
CA GLY A 192 -10.59 7.75 -0.23
C GLY A 192 -10.61 9.27 -0.10
N LYS A 193 -11.13 9.94 -1.13
CA LYS A 193 -11.06 11.42 -1.31
C LYS A 193 -11.57 12.23 -0.11
N LYS A 194 -12.60 11.76 0.59
CA LYS A 194 -13.18 12.44 1.76
C LYS A 194 -12.22 12.52 2.95
N PHE A 195 -11.23 11.63 3.00
CA PHE A 195 -10.31 11.49 4.13
C PHE A 195 -8.91 12.04 3.84
N TYR A 196 -8.67 12.60 2.65
CA TYR A 196 -7.36 13.13 2.28
C TYR A 196 -6.86 14.20 3.26
N ASN A 197 -7.74 15.16 3.63
CA ASN A 197 -7.37 16.19 4.60
C ASN A 197 -7.05 15.60 5.98
N ILE A 198 -7.80 14.58 6.40
CA ILE A 198 -7.53 13.88 7.67
C ILE A 198 -6.18 13.14 7.59
N PHE A 199 -5.91 12.47 6.47
CA PHE A 199 -4.66 11.79 6.25
C PHE A 199 -3.46 12.74 6.36
N PHE A 200 -3.44 13.81 5.56
CA PHE A 200 -2.33 14.77 5.59
C PHE A 200 -2.19 15.47 6.94
N LYS A 201 -3.30 15.79 7.62
CA LYS A 201 -3.26 16.35 8.97
C LYS A 201 -2.67 15.35 9.98
N SER A 202 -3.04 14.08 9.89
CA SER A 202 -2.46 13.03 10.76
C SER A 202 -0.97 12.86 10.51
N ILE A 203 -0.53 12.82 9.24
CA ILE A 203 0.89 12.74 8.89
C ILE A 203 1.65 13.96 9.40
N ASN A 204 1.12 15.17 9.22
CA ASN A 204 1.75 16.41 9.69
C ASN A 204 1.93 16.42 11.22
N ASN A 205 0.96 15.90 11.97
CA ASN A 205 1.06 15.83 13.44
C ASN A 205 2.11 14.80 13.93
N LEU A 206 2.43 13.81 13.09
CA LEU A 206 3.41 12.76 13.38
C LEU A 206 4.82 13.13 12.90
N LEU A 207 4.94 14.08 11.99
CA LEU A 207 6.21 14.50 11.41
C LEU A 207 6.84 15.56 12.30
N LYS A 208 8.16 15.51 12.51
CA LYS A 208 8.95 16.58 13.15
C LYS A 208 9.00 17.80 12.24
N ASP A 209 9.34 18.97 12.79
CA ASP A 209 9.36 20.25 12.05
C ASP A 209 10.30 20.23 10.84
N ASP A 210 11.43 19.53 10.94
CA ASP A 210 12.43 19.31 9.87
C ASP A 210 12.26 17.98 9.13
N GLY A 211 11.13 17.31 9.39
CA GLY A 211 10.83 15.99 8.85
C GLY A 211 10.45 16.01 7.38
N LEU A 212 10.64 14.88 6.69
CA LEU A 212 10.21 14.68 5.31
C LEU A 212 9.16 13.57 5.22
N PHE A 213 8.13 13.83 4.42
CA PHE A 213 7.12 12.84 4.07
C PHE A 213 7.20 12.48 2.59
N LEU A 214 7.24 11.20 2.27
CA LEU A 214 7.15 10.67 0.92
C LEU A 214 5.85 9.91 0.73
N LEU A 215 5.09 10.33 -0.26
CA LEU A 215 3.89 9.64 -0.72
C LEU A 215 4.11 9.06 -2.11
N HIS A 216 3.88 7.75 -2.25
CA HIS A 216 3.83 7.04 -3.52
C HIS A 216 2.45 6.40 -3.68
N THR A 217 1.75 6.73 -4.78
CA THR A 217 0.37 6.30 -5.07
C THR A 217 0.14 6.22 -6.58
#